data_f6a75148e22df342618500f800183a50
#
_entry.id   f6a75148e22df342618500f800183a50
#
_cell.length_a   1.000
_cell.length_b   1.000
_cell.length_c   1.000
_cell.angle_alpha   90.00
_cell.angle_beta   90.00
_cell.angle_gamma   90.00
#
_symmetry.space_group_name_H-M   'P 1'
#
loop_
_entity.id
_entity.type
_entity.pdbx_description
1 polymer ?
#
loop_
_entity_poly.entity_id
_entity_poly.type
_entity_poly.pdbx_seq_one_letter_code
_entity_poly.pdbx_strand_id
1 'polypeptide(L)'
;ALRLVTREEPGEVFLGAGAPWFLTLFGRDSLWAARMLLPLGTTLAASTLRVLAARQGRRTDPRTAEEPGKILHEVRRDEQQLALHDGAQARSLPPVYYGTIDATPLWVCLLHDAWRWGLPGAEVAALLPHVEAALGWMADFGDADADGFLEYVDASGTGLANQGWKDSFDSVQWRDGRLAD
;
A
#
# COMPACT_ATOMS: atom_id res chain seq x y z
N ALA A 1 6.94 1.69 -19.50
CA ALA A 1 6.86 1.38 -18.07
C ALA A 1 8.26 1.07 -17.55
N LEU A 2 8.64 1.68 -16.44
CA LEU A 2 9.93 1.43 -15.80
C LEU A 2 9.82 0.14 -14.97
N ARG A 3 10.58 -0.87 -15.36
CA ARG A 3 10.74 -2.10 -14.59
C ARG A 3 11.85 -1.88 -13.56
N LEU A 4 11.52 -1.94 -12.28
CA LEU A 4 12.47 -1.84 -11.19
C LEU A 4 12.73 -3.21 -10.58
N VAL A 5 13.99 -3.45 -10.23
CA VAL A 5 14.44 -4.68 -9.55
C VAL A 5 14.83 -4.30 -8.14
N THR A 6 14.38 -5.07 -7.15
CA THR A 6 14.79 -4.82 -5.76
C THR A 6 16.22 -5.32 -5.54
N ARG A 7 16.95 -4.65 -4.64
CA ARG A 7 18.27 -5.10 -4.21
C ARG A 7 18.19 -6.18 -3.13
N GLU A 8 17.12 -6.17 -2.36
CA GLU A 8 16.92 -7.05 -1.21
C GLU A 8 16.37 -8.42 -1.61
N GLU A 9 15.71 -8.49 -2.78
CA GLU A 9 15.13 -9.71 -3.34
C GLU A 9 15.58 -9.88 -4.78
N PRO A 10 16.81 -10.40 -5.00
CA PRO A 10 17.37 -10.56 -6.34
C PRO A 10 16.46 -11.41 -7.23
N GLY A 11 16.14 -10.88 -8.40
CA GLY A 11 15.26 -11.55 -9.37
C GLY A 11 13.80 -11.13 -9.31
N GLU A 12 13.35 -10.49 -8.24
CA GLU A 12 12.00 -9.95 -8.16
C GLU A 12 11.89 -8.58 -8.86
N VAL A 13 10.74 -8.35 -9.48
CA VAL A 13 10.48 -7.13 -10.23
C VAL A 13 9.11 -6.57 -9.92
N PHE A 14 9.00 -5.26 -9.97
CA PHE A 14 7.73 -4.55 -9.90
C PHE A 14 7.76 -3.36 -10.86
N LEU A 15 6.61 -2.76 -11.13
CA LEU A 15 6.53 -1.51 -11.86
C LEU A 15 6.53 -0.36 -10.85
N GLY A 16 7.57 0.48 -10.93
CA GLY A 16 7.67 1.68 -10.09
C GLY A 16 6.71 2.76 -10.58
N ALA A 17 6.20 3.55 -9.64
CA ALA A 17 5.32 4.67 -9.88
C ALA A 17 5.98 6.02 -9.55
N GLY A 18 5.24 7.12 -9.78
CA GLY A 18 5.71 8.47 -9.49
C GLY A 18 6.75 9.02 -10.47
N ALA A 19 6.72 8.60 -11.73
CA ALA A 19 7.61 9.14 -12.77
C ALA A 19 7.35 10.64 -13.02
N PRO A 20 8.38 11.46 -13.25
CA PRO A 20 9.81 11.11 -13.22
C PRO A 20 10.48 11.28 -11.85
N TRP A 21 9.74 11.72 -10.82
CA TRP A 21 10.29 12.22 -9.56
C TRP A 21 10.63 11.12 -8.57
N PHE A 22 9.72 10.17 -8.36
CA PHE A 22 9.86 9.16 -7.32
C PHE A 22 10.45 7.85 -7.84
N LEU A 23 9.87 7.26 -8.90
CA LEU A 23 10.32 6.00 -9.53
C LEU A 23 10.61 4.91 -8.48
N THR A 24 9.66 4.69 -7.58
CA THR A 24 9.82 3.79 -6.45
C THR A 24 8.66 2.81 -6.33
N LEU A 25 8.69 1.96 -5.28
CA LEU A 25 7.63 1.03 -4.96
C LEU A 25 6.48 1.79 -4.29
N PHE A 26 5.34 1.83 -4.96
CA PHE A 26 4.06 2.20 -4.38
C PHE A 26 3.17 0.97 -4.32
N GLY A 27 2.55 0.69 -3.17
CA GLY A 27 1.70 -0.48 -3.00
C GLY A 27 0.56 -0.50 -4.02
N ARG A 28 -0.32 0.50 -3.96
CA ARG A 28 -1.49 0.64 -4.84
C ARG A 28 -1.12 0.58 -6.32
N ASP A 29 -0.19 1.44 -6.73
CA ASP A 29 0.15 1.61 -8.16
C ASP A 29 0.78 0.35 -8.74
N SER A 30 1.69 -0.29 -8.00
CA SER A 30 2.33 -1.54 -8.45
C SER A 30 1.32 -2.67 -8.53
N LEU A 31 0.34 -2.74 -7.60
CA LEU A 31 -0.73 -3.73 -7.61
C LEU A 31 -1.67 -3.52 -8.80
N TRP A 32 -2.13 -2.30 -9.05
CA TRP A 32 -2.96 -2.00 -10.21
C TRP A 32 -2.24 -2.26 -11.52
N ALA A 33 -0.99 -1.81 -11.64
CA ALA A 33 -0.19 -2.06 -12.85
C ALA A 33 -0.01 -3.57 -13.12
N ALA A 34 0.28 -4.36 -12.09
CA ALA A 34 0.40 -5.80 -12.21
C ALA A 34 -0.93 -6.45 -12.60
N ARG A 35 -2.05 -6.01 -12.00
CA ARG A 35 -3.40 -6.50 -12.30
C ARG A 35 -3.81 -6.22 -13.76
N MET A 36 -3.56 -5.02 -14.26
CA MET A 36 -3.85 -4.64 -15.65
C MET A 36 -3.03 -5.44 -16.68
N LEU A 37 -1.88 -5.96 -16.27
CA LEU A 37 -0.99 -6.74 -17.13
C LEU A 37 -1.17 -8.26 -17.01
N LEU A 38 -2.12 -8.76 -16.21
CA LEU A 38 -2.46 -10.19 -16.13
C LEU A 38 -2.73 -10.85 -17.49
N PRO A 39 -3.38 -10.19 -18.48
CA PRO A 39 -3.52 -10.77 -19.81
C PRO A 39 -2.21 -11.11 -20.53
N LEU A 40 -1.08 -10.55 -20.10
CA LEU A 40 0.26 -10.83 -20.63
C LEU A 40 0.99 -11.93 -19.83
N GLY A 41 0.36 -12.46 -18.78
CA GLY A 41 0.90 -13.51 -17.91
C GLY A 41 1.00 -13.10 -16.45
N THR A 42 1.20 -14.08 -15.56
CA THR A 42 1.15 -13.90 -14.12
C THR A 42 2.49 -13.56 -13.47
N THR A 43 3.60 -13.60 -14.22
CA THR A 43 4.96 -13.41 -13.66
C THR A 43 5.14 -12.08 -12.94
N LEU A 44 4.65 -10.98 -13.53
CA LEU A 44 4.75 -9.66 -12.89
C LEU A 44 3.88 -9.58 -11.64
N ALA A 45 2.67 -10.14 -11.69
CA ALA A 45 1.78 -10.17 -10.52
C ALA A 45 2.40 -10.98 -9.38
N ALA A 46 2.93 -12.17 -9.66
CA ALA A 46 3.62 -13.01 -8.68
C ALA A 46 4.80 -12.28 -8.02
N SER A 47 5.64 -11.65 -8.84
CA SER A 47 6.79 -10.89 -8.35
C SER A 47 6.36 -9.69 -7.50
N THR A 48 5.38 -8.90 -7.95
CA THR A 48 4.84 -7.76 -7.18
C THR A 48 4.26 -8.21 -5.84
N LEU A 49 3.50 -9.31 -5.84
CA LEU A 49 2.92 -9.89 -4.62
C LEU A 49 4.00 -10.28 -3.61
N ARG A 50 5.08 -10.95 -4.05
CA ARG A 50 6.20 -11.35 -3.18
C ARG A 50 6.97 -10.14 -2.64
N VAL A 51 7.26 -9.15 -3.48
CA VAL A 51 7.93 -7.91 -3.08
C VAL A 51 7.16 -7.17 -1.98
N LEU A 52 5.84 -7.10 -2.09
CA LEU A 52 4.99 -6.45 -1.08
C LEU A 52 4.81 -7.33 0.16
N ALA A 53 4.67 -8.64 0.01
CA ALA A 53 4.58 -9.59 1.12
C ALA A 53 5.83 -9.56 2.01
N ALA A 54 7.02 -9.47 1.41
CA ALA A 54 8.28 -9.36 2.15
C ALA A 54 8.34 -8.10 3.04
N ARG A 55 7.55 -7.08 2.71
CA ARG A 55 7.43 -5.79 3.41
C ARG A 55 6.11 -5.62 4.15
N GLN A 56 5.32 -6.67 4.27
CA GLN A 56 4.07 -6.63 5.04
C GLN A 56 4.35 -6.23 6.49
N GLY A 57 3.54 -5.33 7.04
CA GLY A 57 3.69 -4.82 8.40
C GLY A 57 3.66 -5.92 9.45
N ARG A 58 4.49 -5.77 10.49
CA ARG A 58 4.69 -6.78 11.55
C ARG A 58 4.51 -6.22 12.95
N ARG A 59 4.44 -4.91 13.09
CA ARG A 59 4.35 -4.21 14.37
C ARG A 59 3.45 -2.98 14.23
N THR A 60 3.02 -2.43 15.36
CA THR A 60 2.34 -1.15 15.40
C THR A 60 3.39 -0.04 15.60
N ASP A 61 3.56 0.81 14.59
CA ASP A 61 4.40 2.01 14.66
C ASP A 61 3.64 3.21 14.09
N PRO A 62 3.09 4.10 14.94
CA PRO A 62 2.31 5.25 14.47
C PRO A 62 3.09 6.19 13.54
N ARG A 63 4.41 6.29 13.66
CA ARG A 63 5.23 7.20 12.83
C ARG A 63 5.26 6.76 11.37
N THR A 64 5.21 5.48 11.10
CA THR A 64 5.19 4.90 9.76
C THR A 64 3.80 4.48 9.32
N ALA A 65 2.81 4.58 10.22
CA ALA A 65 1.48 3.98 10.08
C ALA A 65 1.53 2.46 9.81
N GLU A 66 2.59 1.77 10.30
CA GLU A 66 2.74 0.32 10.21
C GLU A 66 1.84 -0.36 11.23
N GLU A 67 1.13 -1.38 10.78
CA GLU A 67 0.30 -2.25 11.62
C GLU A 67 0.49 -3.70 11.16
N PRO A 68 0.36 -4.70 12.03
CA PRO A 68 0.50 -6.10 11.66
C PRO A 68 -0.45 -6.49 10.52
N GLY A 69 0.08 -7.06 9.44
CA GLY A 69 -0.69 -7.49 8.28
C GLY A 69 -0.92 -6.44 7.19
N LYS A 70 -0.68 -5.17 7.46
CA LYS A 70 -0.87 -4.07 6.51
C LYS A 70 0.13 -4.11 5.36
N ILE A 71 -0.33 -3.86 4.15
CA ILE A 71 0.55 -3.67 2.97
C ILE A 71 0.96 -2.19 2.92
N LEU A 72 2.22 -1.94 2.62
CA LEU A 72 2.80 -0.60 2.60
C LEU A 72 2.17 0.31 1.52
N HIS A 73 2.18 1.60 1.80
CA HIS A 73 1.86 2.63 0.82
C HIS A 73 3.01 2.87 -0.14
N GLU A 74 4.19 3.19 0.39
CA GLU A 74 5.36 3.52 -0.43
C GLU A 74 6.69 3.26 0.27
N VAL A 75 7.74 3.07 -0.55
CA VAL A 75 9.13 3.07 -0.10
C VAL A 75 9.85 4.18 -0.86
N ARG A 76 10.50 5.09 -0.15
CA ARG A 76 11.31 6.18 -0.70
C ARG A 76 12.76 6.03 -0.31
N ARG A 77 13.63 6.75 -0.98
CA ARG A 77 15.07 6.80 -0.64
C ARG A 77 15.32 7.64 0.60
N ASP A 78 14.59 8.75 0.70
CA ASP A 78 14.76 9.77 1.71
C ASP A 78 13.41 10.17 2.31
N GLU A 79 13.46 10.80 3.47
CA GLU A 79 12.32 11.41 4.14
C GLU A 79 11.71 12.52 3.28
N GLN A 80 10.39 12.52 3.09
CA GLN A 80 9.73 13.56 2.32
C GLN A 80 9.18 14.66 3.20
N GLN A 81 9.61 15.88 2.98
CA GLN A 81 9.00 17.07 3.54
C GLN A 81 7.78 17.47 2.71
N LEU A 82 6.61 17.49 3.36
CA LEU A 82 5.37 17.94 2.74
C LEU A 82 5.12 19.38 3.15
N ALA A 83 5.20 20.29 2.18
CA ALA A 83 4.81 21.69 2.37
C ALA A 83 3.29 21.80 2.42
N LEU A 84 2.75 22.28 3.53
CA LEU A 84 1.33 22.60 3.68
C LEU A 84 1.08 24.03 3.24
N HIS A 85 -0.02 24.26 2.48
CA HIS A 85 -0.33 25.56 1.87
C HIS A 85 -0.68 26.68 2.88
N ASP A 86 -1.03 26.34 4.13
CA ASP A 86 -1.62 27.27 5.11
C ASP A 86 -0.69 27.69 6.25
N GLY A 87 0.63 27.64 6.05
CA GLY A 87 1.60 27.99 7.12
C GLY A 87 1.63 27.02 8.31
N ALA A 88 0.96 25.87 8.21
CA ALA A 88 1.09 24.78 9.16
C ALA A 88 2.50 24.18 9.07
N GLN A 89 2.95 23.56 10.16
CA GLN A 89 4.28 22.94 10.20
C GLN A 89 4.43 21.92 9.05
N ALA A 90 5.56 21.97 8.35
CA ALA A 90 5.91 21.00 7.35
C ALA A 90 5.83 19.58 7.95
N ARG A 91 5.04 18.70 7.33
CA ARG A 91 4.96 17.30 7.74
C ARG A 91 6.01 16.50 7.02
N SER A 92 6.56 15.49 7.70
CA SER A 92 7.55 14.61 7.14
C SER A 92 7.00 13.19 7.06
N LEU A 93 7.04 12.60 5.87
CA LEU A 93 6.75 11.17 5.71
C LEU A 93 8.06 10.38 5.77
N PRO A 94 8.10 9.28 6.55
CA PRO A 94 9.29 8.44 6.65
C PRO A 94 9.58 7.71 5.33
N PRO A 95 10.83 7.21 5.13
CA PRO A 95 11.21 6.50 3.92
C PRO A 95 10.36 5.25 3.63
N VAL A 96 9.85 4.59 4.65
CA VAL A 96 8.87 3.50 4.53
C VAL A 96 7.59 3.93 5.21
N TYR A 97 6.52 4.00 4.46
CA TYR A 97 5.23 4.50 4.94
C TYR A 97 4.10 3.53 4.60
N TYR A 98 3.23 3.27 5.58
CA TYR A 98 2.11 2.32 5.46
C TYR A 98 0.74 3.01 5.42
N GLY A 99 0.70 4.32 5.42
CA GLY A 99 -0.55 5.08 5.46
C GLY A 99 -1.37 4.95 4.19
N THR A 100 -2.07 3.84 4.03
CA THR A 100 -2.99 3.54 2.94
C THR A 100 -4.03 2.53 3.41
N ILE A 101 -5.29 2.70 2.96
CA ILE A 101 -6.38 1.77 3.30
C ILE A 101 -6.63 0.75 2.18
N ASP A 102 -6.21 1.02 0.97
CA ASP A 102 -6.58 0.25 -0.22
C ASP A 102 -5.52 -0.76 -0.66
N ALA A 103 -4.23 -0.56 -0.35
CA ALA A 103 -3.18 -1.47 -0.79
C ALA A 103 -3.35 -2.90 -0.24
N THR A 104 -3.80 -3.03 1.02
CA THR A 104 -3.99 -4.35 1.66
C THR A 104 -5.10 -5.17 0.98
N PRO A 105 -6.35 -4.68 0.84
CA PRO A 105 -7.37 -5.42 0.10
C PRO A 105 -7.02 -5.62 -1.38
N LEU A 106 -6.38 -4.65 -2.04
CA LEU A 106 -5.93 -4.80 -3.43
C LEU A 106 -4.90 -5.91 -3.59
N TRP A 107 -4.00 -6.10 -2.61
CA TRP A 107 -3.03 -7.19 -2.63
C TRP A 107 -3.73 -8.56 -2.60
N VAL A 108 -4.73 -8.74 -1.74
CA VAL A 108 -5.55 -9.97 -1.69
C VAL A 108 -6.30 -10.18 -3.01
N CYS A 109 -6.89 -9.12 -3.56
CA CYS A 109 -7.57 -9.19 -4.85
C CYS A 109 -6.62 -9.58 -5.99
N LEU A 110 -5.41 -8.99 -6.03
CA LEU A 110 -4.43 -9.34 -7.06
C LEU A 110 -4.00 -10.81 -6.97
N LEU A 111 -3.79 -11.36 -5.75
CA LEU A 111 -3.45 -12.77 -5.58
C LEU A 111 -4.56 -13.68 -6.09
N HIS A 112 -5.82 -13.37 -5.76
CA HIS A 112 -6.97 -14.11 -6.26
C HIS A 112 -7.04 -14.04 -7.80
N ASP A 113 -6.92 -12.86 -8.38
CA ASP A 113 -6.98 -12.68 -9.83
C ASP A 113 -5.81 -13.40 -10.53
N ALA A 114 -4.58 -13.27 -10.01
CA ALA A 114 -3.41 -13.98 -10.55
C ALA A 114 -3.61 -15.50 -10.53
N TRP A 115 -4.18 -16.04 -9.44
CA TRP A 115 -4.57 -17.45 -9.37
C TRP A 115 -5.57 -17.82 -10.47
N ARG A 116 -6.62 -17.03 -10.65
CA ARG A 116 -7.62 -17.23 -11.70
C ARG A 116 -7.04 -17.13 -13.11
N TRP A 117 -5.95 -16.39 -13.28
CA TRP A 117 -5.20 -16.25 -14.53
C TRP A 117 -4.07 -17.29 -14.69
N GLY A 118 -3.96 -18.27 -13.81
CA GLY A 118 -3.07 -19.41 -13.93
C GLY A 118 -1.75 -19.31 -13.16
N LEU A 119 -1.69 -18.46 -12.13
CA LEU A 119 -0.57 -18.53 -11.18
C LEU A 119 -0.55 -19.91 -10.51
N PRO A 120 0.61 -20.62 -10.49
CA PRO A 120 0.69 -21.95 -9.92
C PRO A 120 0.21 -22.03 -8.48
N GLY A 121 -0.55 -23.08 -8.15
CA GLY A 121 -1.10 -23.26 -6.81
C GLY A 121 -0.07 -23.29 -5.68
N ALA A 122 1.15 -23.77 -5.96
CA ALA A 122 2.25 -23.74 -4.99
C ALA A 122 2.69 -22.31 -4.65
N GLU A 123 2.68 -21.39 -5.63
CA GLU A 123 3.00 -19.98 -5.39
C GLU A 123 1.87 -19.29 -4.60
N VAL A 124 0.61 -19.62 -4.90
CA VAL A 124 -0.52 -19.15 -4.11
C VAL A 124 -0.42 -19.62 -2.67
N ALA A 125 -0.18 -20.92 -2.48
CA ALA A 125 -0.06 -21.52 -1.14
C ALA A 125 1.07 -20.87 -0.31
N ALA A 126 2.19 -20.51 -0.91
CA ALA A 126 3.28 -19.82 -0.24
C ALA A 126 2.88 -18.41 0.28
N LEU A 127 1.88 -17.79 -0.33
CA LEU A 127 1.41 -16.45 0.04
C LEU A 127 0.19 -16.47 0.99
N LEU A 128 -0.42 -17.63 1.27
CA LEU A 128 -1.58 -17.72 2.16
C LEU A 128 -1.34 -17.16 3.58
N PRO A 129 -0.18 -17.36 4.23
CA PRO A 129 0.05 -16.73 5.54
C PRO A 129 -0.01 -15.18 5.48
N HIS A 130 0.36 -14.59 4.36
CA HIS A 130 0.26 -13.16 4.14
C HIS A 130 -1.20 -12.71 3.89
N VAL A 131 -2.02 -13.57 3.27
CA VAL A 131 -3.48 -13.33 3.14
C VAL A 131 -4.12 -13.33 4.52
N GLU A 132 -3.82 -14.33 5.35
CA GLU A 132 -4.35 -14.42 6.72
C GLU A 132 -3.99 -13.16 7.54
N ALA A 133 -2.75 -12.71 7.45
CA ALA A 133 -2.31 -11.49 8.11
C ALA A 133 -3.03 -10.24 7.55
N ALA A 134 -3.23 -10.14 6.24
CA ALA A 134 -3.94 -9.03 5.60
C ALA A 134 -5.42 -9.00 6.02
N LEU A 135 -6.09 -10.15 6.06
CA LEU A 135 -7.48 -10.26 6.54
C LEU A 135 -7.58 -9.91 8.03
N GLY A 136 -6.61 -10.35 8.84
CA GLY A 136 -6.52 -9.96 10.25
C GLY A 136 -6.37 -8.44 10.40
N TRP A 137 -5.50 -7.79 9.60
CA TRP A 137 -5.40 -6.34 9.62
C TRP A 137 -6.73 -5.64 9.28
N MET A 138 -7.44 -6.12 8.25
CA MET A 138 -8.74 -5.52 7.87
C MET A 138 -9.76 -5.62 9.00
N ALA A 139 -9.79 -6.75 9.74
CA ALA A 139 -10.75 -6.97 10.82
C ALA A 139 -10.37 -6.27 12.13
N ASP A 140 -9.06 -6.22 12.47
CA ASP A 140 -8.60 -5.81 13.80
C ASP A 140 -8.15 -4.34 13.86
N PHE A 141 -7.76 -3.76 12.70
CA PHE A 141 -7.21 -2.40 12.61
C PHE A 141 -7.92 -1.53 11.57
N GLY A 142 -8.37 -2.13 10.48
CA GLY A 142 -8.93 -1.40 9.34
C GLY A 142 -10.39 -0.99 9.54
N ASP A 143 -11.16 -1.76 10.30
CA ASP A 143 -12.56 -1.50 10.65
C ASP A 143 -12.60 -1.04 12.12
N ALA A 144 -12.37 0.25 12.34
CA ALA A 144 -12.14 0.79 13.67
C ALA A 144 -13.43 0.91 14.51
N ASP A 145 -14.58 1.09 13.89
CA ASP A 145 -15.88 1.22 14.54
C ASP A 145 -16.79 -0.02 14.38
N ALA A 146 -16.28 -1.06 13.69
CA ALA A 146 -16.95 -2.34 13.46
C ALA A 146 -18.24 -2.23 12.61
N ASP A 147 -18.27 -1.31 11.66
CA ASP A 147 -19.38 -1.13 10.74
C ASP A 147 -19.26 -1.95 9.44
N GLY A 148 -18.10 -2.61 9.22
CA GLY A 148 -17.80 -3.46 8.08
C GLY A 148 -17.13 -2.74 6.91
N PHE A 149 -16.75 -1.47 7.08
CA PHE A 149 -15.93 -0.71 6.14
C PHE A 149 -14.52 -0.48 6.69
N LEU A 150 -13.60 -0.12 5.82
CA LEU A 150 -12.24 0.19 6.23
C LEU A 150 -12.08 1.70 6.40
N GLU A 151 -11.69 2.11 7.60
CA GLU A 151 -11.35 3.49 7.91
C GLU A 151 -9.84 3.66 8.03
N TYR A 152 -9.45 4.91 8.05
CA TYR A 152 -8.11 5.33 8.37
C TYR A 152 -8.11 6.27 9.58
N VAL A 153 -7.28 5.91 10.55
CA VAL A 153 -7.00 6.77 11.69
C VAL A 153 -5.51 7.10 11.74
N ASP A 154 -5.15 8.37 11.49
CA ASP A 154 -3.78 8.82 11.69
C ASP A 154 -3.44 8.96 13.19
N ALA A 155 -3.02 7.87 13.80
CA ALA A 155 -2.64 7.85 15.21
C ALA A 155 -1.40 8.72 15.52
N SER A 156 -0.59 9.10 14.51
CA SER A 156 0.58 9.96 14.68
C SER A 156 0.24 11.45 14.67
N GLY A 157 -0.87 11.83 14.04
CA GLY A 157 -1.24 13.20 13.73
C GLY A 157 -0.32 13.88 12.71
N THR A 158 0.62 13.13 12.09
CA THR A 158 1.62 13.65 11.16
C THR A 158 1.53 12.99 9.77
N GLY A 159 0.75 11.91 9.63
CA GLY A 159 0.48 11.21 8.39
C GLY A 159 -0.51 11.95 7.48
N LEU A 160 -0.84 11.32 6.35
CA LEU A 160 -1.83 11.82 5.42
C LEU A 160 -3.24 11.73 6.03
N ALA A 161 -4.05 12.77 5.91
CA ALA A 161 -5.43 12.77 6.41
C ALA A 161 -6.37 11.91 5.55
N ASN A 162 -6.12 11.86 4.24
CA ASN A 162 -6.84 10.97 3.32
C ASN A 162 -5.89 9.91 2.78
N GLN A 163 -6.20 8.64 3.00
CA GLN A 163 -5.32 7.51 2.68
C GLN A 163 -5.92 6.55 1.64
N GLY A 164 -6.96 6.97 0.95
CA GLY A 164 -7.47 6.34 -0.26
C GLY A 164 -6.62 6.70 -1.49
N TRP A 165 -7.16 6.46 -2.68
CA TRP A 165 -6.45 6.76 -3.93
C TRP A 165 -6.17 8.25 -4.17
N LYS A 166 -6.93 9.13 -3.53
CA LYS A 166 -6.65 10.58 -3.45
C LYS A 166 -5.91 10.89 -2.15
N ASP A 167 -4.80 10.23 -1.92
CA ASP A 167 -3.98 10.42 -0.75
C ASP A 167 -3.47 11.87 -0.65
N SER A 168 -3.99 12.58 0.31
CA SER A 168 -3.68 13.99 0.55
C SER A 168 -4.15 14.44 1.93
N PHE A 169 -3.94 15.70 2.24
CA PHE A 169 -4.43 16.31 3.48
C PHE A 169 -5.86 16.84 3.37
N ASP A 170 -6.39 17.05 2.17
CA ASP A 170 -7.60 17.80 1.94
C ASP A 170 -8.44 17.35 0.74
N SER A 171 -8.13 16.23 0.12
CA SER A 171 -8.78 15.81 -1.14
C SER A 171 -10.20 15.30 -0.97
N VAL A 172 -10.58 14.86 0.23
CA VAL A 172 -11.94 14.39 0.54
C VAL A 172 -12.50 15.23 1.68
N GLN A 173 -13.55 15.98 1.38
CA GLN A 173 -14.15 16.92 2.31
C GLN A 173 -15.68 16.80 2.27
N TRP A 174 -16.30 17.05 3.44
CA TRP A 174 -17.72 17.28 3.52
C TRP A 174 -18.09 18.62 2.83
N ARG A 175 -19.37 18.78 2.53
CA ARG A 175 -19.89 20.01 1.88
C ARG A 175 -19.55 21.30 2.65
N ASP A 176 -19.35 21.22 3.94
CA ASP A 176 -19.01 22.34 4.82
C ASP A 176 -17.49 22.61 4.92
N GLY A 177 -16.67 21.88 4.16
CA GLY A 177 -15.20 22.01 4.13
C GLY A 177 -14.46 21.26 5.21
N ARG A 178 -15.15 20.51 6.10
CA ARG A 178 -14.47 19.61 7.03
C ARG A 178 -13.92 18.39 6.28
N LEU A 179 -12.74 17.93 6.71
CA LEU A 179 -12.20 16.66 6.19
C LEU A 179 -13.20 15.53 6.46
N ALA A 180 -13.35 14.66 5.46
CA ALA A 180 -14.07 13.41 5.61
C ALA A 180 -13.06 12.34 6.03
N ASP A 181 -13.23 11.81 7.20
CA ASP A 181 -12.51 10.73 7.85
C ASP A 181 -13.31 9.44 7.81
#